data_bf03d583e15f1ef0049788833dfcefab
#
_entry.id   bf03d583e15f1ef0049788833dfcefab
#
_cell.length_a   1.000
_cell.length_b   1.000
_cell.length_c   1.000
_cell.angle_alpha   90.00
_cell.angle_beta   90.00
_cell.angle_gamma   90.00
#
_symmetry.space_group_name_H-M   'P 1'
#
loop_
_entity.id
_entity.type
_entity.pdbx_description
1 polymer ?
#
loop_
_entity_poly.entity_id
_entity_poly.type
_entity_poly.pdbx_seq_one_letter_code
_entity_poly.pdbx_strand_id
1 'polypeptide(L)'
;MKFDKILTPKAEIPFQASMSKLAGIINDRFFMTANAMVYNPADAQVRYRYKTIKDGEASSWSKPQLSSQISFVPNEVGDFQFQVQAIDNRLRTSKIVTIPFSISRVWYLDPKTAVPFWGGILLLIGFSVVNYINYRKKSKEAKDLRDAEIARQQAEMEEAREFQQAMLPKEMPSTDDYEMVGFQQTATEVGGDFFDFMQKEDGGWVAICGDATGHGLTSGNVVSITKTAMSSLVDEAPVPTLDSLNDTLLKMNIGLNRMCLNIANIGKDSIRFSSAGMPPAYYYSAEKGELEEILVGALPLGSLPGAMHMEQEISFKNSGDIIVMMSDGLPEAENENKEMVGYERTE
;
A
#
# COMPACT_ATOMS: atom_id res chain seq x y z
N MET A 1 2.58 -41.25 -62.91
CA MET A 1 2.98 -42.66 -63.16
C MET A 1 3.47 -42.76 -64.61
N LYS A 2 4.76 -42.68 -64.87
CA LYS A 2 5.31 -42.92 -66.19
C LYS A 2 6.10 -44.20 -66.10
N PHE A 3 5.54 -45.27 -66.69
CA PHE A 3 6.28 -46.48 -66.99
C PHE A 3 7.07 -46.23 -68.28
N ASP A 4 8.36 -45.96 -68.12
CA ASP A 4 9.23 -45.84 -69.28
C ASP A 4 9.85 -47.26 -69.62
N LYS A 5 9.43 -47.71 -70.78
CA LYS A 5 10.01 -48.69 -71.67
C LYS A 5 9.91 -50.21 -71.37
N ILE A 6 9.28 -50.81 -72.32
CA ILE A 6 9.16 -52.24 -72.58
C ILE A 6 10.50 -52.85 -73.01
N LEU A 7 10.79 -54.03 -72.51
CA LEU A 7 11.98 -54.82 -72.35
C LEU A 7 12.54 -55.45 -73.63
N THR A 8 13.80 -55.15 -73.90
CA THR A 8 14.69 -55.97 -74.64
C THR A 8 15.53 -56.88 -73.67
N PRO A 9 16.23 -57.92 -74.01
CA PRO A 9 16.90 -58.88 -73.10
C PRO A 9 18.02 -58.29 -72.20
N LYS A 10 18.31 -57.03 -72.38
CA LYS A 10 19.16 -56.21 -71.45
C LYS A 10 18.36 -55.23 -70.57
N ALA A 11 17.08 -55.48 -70.41
CA ALA A 11 16.18 -54.58 -69.81
C ALA A 11 16.48 -54.39 -68.30
N GLU A 12 16.64 -53.14 -67.96
CA GLU A 12 16.73 -52.62 -66.54
C GLU A 12 15.47 -52.98 -65.77
N ILE A 13 15.61 -53.36 -64.52
CA ILE A 13 14.48 -53.57 -63.61
C ILE A 13 13.76 -52.25 -63.37
N PRO A 14 12.46 -52.12 -63.64
CA PRO A 14 11.71 -50.89 -63.23
C PRO A 14 11.74 -50.78 -61.72
N PHE A 15 12.24 -49.64 -61.29
CA PHE A 15 12.52 -49.39 -59.87
C PHE A 15 12.13 -48.02 -59.41
N GLN A 16 11.46 -47.90 -58.28
CA GLN A 16 11.14 -46.71 -57.62
C GLN A 16 11.54 -46.78 -56.14
N ALA A 17 11.96 -45.65 -55.55
CA ALA A 17 12.21 -45.55 -54.13
C ALA A 17 11.77 -44.17 -53.63
N SER A 18 11.26 -44.11 -52.42
CA SER A 18 10.86 -42.88 -51.73
C SER A 18 11.27 -42.90 -50.27
N MET A 19 11.52 -41.76 -49.72
CA MET A 19 11.78 -41.60 -48.28
C MET A 19 10.59 -41.00 -47.56
N SER A 20 10.41 -41.37 -46.31
CA SER A 20 9.33 -40.84 -45.43
C SER A 20 9.46 -39.34 -45.16
N LYS A 21 10.70 -38.81 -45.14
CA LYS A 21 11.02 -37.39 -44.95
C LYS A 21 12.38 -37.09 -45.62
N LEU A 22 12.54 -35.82 -46.09
CA LEU A 22 13.77 -35.36 -46.73
C LEU A 22 14.61 -34.44 -45.85
N ALA A 23 14.14 -34.13 -44.63
CA ALA A 23 14.87 -33.39 -43.63
C ALA A 23 14.55 -33.95 -42.23
N GLY A 24 15.48 -33.82 -41.31
CA GLY A 24 15.32 -34.25 -39.94
C GLY A 24 16.43 -33.75 -39.01
N ILE A 25 16.38 -34.19 -37.78
CA ILE A 25 17.43 -33.90 -36.80
C ILE A 25 18.31 -35.14 -36.57
N ILE A 26 19.49 -34.94 -36.03
CA ILE A 26 20.42 -36.02 -35.69
C ILE A 26 19.72 -37.08 -34.82
N ASN A 27 19.98 -38.35 -35.07
CA ASN A 27 19.35 -39.51 -34.45
C ASN A 27 17.87 -39.75 -34.84
N ASP A 28 17.29 -38.95 -35.72
CA ASP A 28 15.97 -39.26 -36.28
C ASP A 28 16.02 -40.52 -37.10
N ARG A 29 14.95 -41.30 -37.05
CA ARG A 29 14.82 -42.49 -37.90
C ARG A 29 14.17 -42.15 -39.24
N PHE A 30 14.87 -42.42 -40.31
CA PHE A 30 14.38 -42.31 -41.68
C PHE A 30 13.94 -43.67 -42.19
N PHE A 31 12.82 -43.68 -42.88
CA PHE A 31 12.31 -44.88 -43.55
C PHE A 31 12.33 -44.64 -45.04
N MET A 32 12.88 -45.59 -45.77
CA MET A 32 12.85 -45.61 -47.19
C MET A 32 12.06 -46.83 -47.66
N THR A 33 11.21 -46.63 -48.66
CA THR A 33 10.47 -47.71 -49.32
C THR A 33 10.98 -47.83 -50.73
N ALA A 34 11.36 -49.03 -51.09
CA ALA A 34 11.90 -49.42 -52.41
C ALA A 34 10.98 -50.41 -53.06
N ASN A 35 10.54 -50.14 -54.28
CA ASN A 35 9.65 -51.04 -55.06
C ASN A 35 10.26 -51.35 -56.41
N ALA A 36 10.40 -52.65 -56.74
CA ALA A 36 10.84 -53.08 -58.00
C ALA A 36 9.77 -54.02 -58.64
N MET A 37 9.56 -53.90 -59.92
CA MET A 37 8.67 -54.76 -60.66
C MET A 37 9.46 -55.84 -61.47
N VAL A 38 9.06 -57.06 -61.24
CA VAL A 38 9.64 -58.18 -61.98
C VAL A 38 8.51 -58.97 -62.64
N TYR A 39 8.58 -59.11 -63.94
CA TYR A 39 7.49 -59.67 -64.75
C TYR A 39 7.47 -61.23 -64.77
N ASN A 40 8.55 -61.90 -64.34
CA ASN A 40 8.62 -63.37 -64.36
C ASN A 40 8.52 -63.93 -62.94
N PRO A 41 7.56 -64.81 -62.61
CA PRO A 41 7.45 -65.46 -61.32
C PRO A 41 8.72 -66.15 -60.81
N ALA A 42 9.56 -66.67 -61.73
CA ALA A 42 10.85 -67.21 -61.35
C ALA A 42 11.89 -66.21 -60.85
N ASP A 43 11.67 -64.92 -61.15
CA ASP A 43 12.52 -63.78 -60.78
C ASP A 43 11.94 -63.02 -59.65
N ALA A 44 10.92 -63.53 -58.96
CA ALA A 44 10.12 -62.77 -57.96
C ALA A 44 10.87 -62.35 -56.67
N GLN A 45 12.08 -62.90 -56.44
CA GLN A 45 12.89 -62.48 -55.29
C GLN A 45 13.81 -61.30 -55.62
N VAL A 46 13.39 -60.12 -55.38
CA VAL A 46 14.23 -58.93 -55.50
C VAL A 46 14.84 -58.60 -54.18
N ARG A 47 16.15 -58.32 -54.17
CA ARG A 47 16.90 -57.82 -53.03
C ARG A 47 17.29 -56.39 -53.24
N TYR A 48 17.32 -55.61 -52.18
CA TYR A 48 17.67 -54.17 -52.19
C TYR A 48 19.00 -53.96 -51.48
N ARG A 49 19.87 -53.16 -52.07
CA ARG A 49 21.07 -52.67 -51.39
C ARG A 49 21.08 -51.15 -51.42
N TYR A 50 21.69 -50.52 -50.41
CA TYR A 50 21.79 -49.08 -50.30
C TYR A 50 23.16 -48.61 -49.83
N LYS A 51 23.48 -47.38 -50.09
CA LYS A 51 24.62 -46.68 -49.54
C LYS A 51 24.24 -45.22 -49.31
N THR A 52 24.96 -44.56 -48.41
CA THR A 52 24.85 -43.12 -48.19
C THR A 52 26.08 -42.42 -48.75
N ILE A 53 25.88 -41.21 -49.22
CA ILE A 53 26.97 -40.30 -49.66
C ILE A 53 26.84 -39.05 -48.83
N LYS A 54 27.92 -38.61 -48.21
CA LYS A 54 28.06 -37.38 -47.49
C LYS A 54 29.27 -36.62 -48.03
N ASP A 55 29.12 -35.35 -48.36
CA ASP A 55 30.21 -34.48 -48.85
C ASP A 55 31.07 -35.08 -49.98
N GLY A 56 30.45 -35.95 -50.83
CA GLY A 56 31.11 -36.63 -51.91
C GLY A 56 31.73 -38.01 -51.55
N GLU A 57 31.86 -38.30 -50.26
CA GLU A 57 32.31 -39.60 -49.79
C GLU A 57 31.18 -40.62 -49.68
N ALA A 58 31.31 -41.74 -50.37
CA ALA A 58 30.31 -42.81 -50.41
C ALA A 58 30.63 -43.91 -49.40
N SER A 59 29.66 -44.31 -48.59
CA SER A 59 29.77 -45.52 -47.80
C SER A 59 29.84 -46.79 -48.72
N SER A 60 30.29 -47.92 -48.17
CA SER A 60 30.13 -49.19 -48.85
C SER A 60 28.66 -49.55 -49.04
N TRP A 61 28.35 -50.28 -50.08
CA TRP A 61 27.02 -50.83 -50.26
C TRP A 61 26.65 -51.78 -49.09
N SER A 62 25.43 -51.68 -48.65
CA SER A 62 24.85 -52.60 -47.67
C SER A 62 24.79 -54.05 -48.27
N LYS A 63 24.72 -55.04 -47.38
CA LYS A 63 24.37 -56.38 -47.83
C LYS A 63 22.97 -56.36 -48.44
N PRO A 64 22.76 -57.09 -49.62
CA PRO A 64 21.45 -57.18 -50.26
C PRO A 64 20.41 -57.77 -49.29
N GLN A 65 19.27 -57.10 -49.07
CA GLN A 65 18.18 -57.57 -48.23
C GLN A 65 16.87 -57.72 -49.02
N LEU A 66 15.98 -58.60 -48.56
CA LEU A 66 14.67 -58.84 -49.20
C LEU A 66 13.63 -57.76 -48.80
N SER A 67 13.84 -57.14 -47.68
CA SER A 67 12.92 -56.10 -47.21
C SER A 67 12.88 -54.88 -48.15
N SER A 68 11.70 -54.52 -48.56
CA SER A 68 11.45 -53.33 -49.34
C SER A 68 11.48 -52.03 -48.46
N GLN A 69 11.42 -52.17 -47.16
CA GLN A 69 11.56 -51.05 -46.19
C GLN A 69 12.94 -51.09 -45.56
N ILE A 70 13.64 -49.99 -45.67
CA ILE A 70 14.99 -49.76 -45.14
C ILE A 70 14.89 -48.65 -44.11
N SER A 71 15.29 -48.92 -42.86
CA SER A 71 15.42 -47.89 -41.83
C SER A 71 16.87 -47.45 -41.70
N PHE A 72 17.04 -46.16 -41.55
CA PHE A 72 18.36 -45.56 -41.40
C PHE A 72 18.33 -44.48 -40.30
N VAL A 73 19.32 -44.47 -39.43
CA VAL A 73 19.49 -43.49 -38.39
C VAL A 73 20.84 -42.79 -38.59
N PRO A 74 20.86 -41.54 -39.05
CA PRO A 74 22.10 -40.80 -39.23
C PRO A 74 22.67 -40.39 -37.88
N ASN A 75 23.96 -40.55 -37.71
CA ASN A 75 24.72 -40.17 -36.53
C ASN A 75 25.51 -38.86 -36.69
N GLU A 76 25.43 -38.22 -37.86
CA GLU A 76 26.13 -37.03 -38.22
C GLU A 76 25.17 -36.00 -38.85
N VAL A 77 25.50 -34.72 -38.72
CA VAL A 77 24.80 -33.62 -39.40
C VAL A 77 25.39 -33.36 -40.78
N GLY A 78 24.59 -32.85 -41.68
CA GLY A 78 25.03 -32.49 -43.03
C GLY A 78 24.01 -32.87 -44.09
N ASP A 79 24.42 -32.65 -45.34
CA ASP A 79 23.63 -33.03 -46.52
C ASP A 79 24.08 -34.41 -47.00
N PHE A 80 23.11 -35.27 -47.12
CA PHE A 80 23.32 -36.64 -47.51
C PHE A 80 22.58 -36.97 -48.78
N GLN A 81 23.10 -37.95 -49.53
CA GLN A 81 22.38 -38.59 -50.59
C GLN A 81 22.23 -40.06 -50.25
N PHE A 82 21.03 -40.56 -50.27
CA PHE A 82 20.73 -41.98 -50.13
C PHE A 82 20.60 -42.60 -51.48
N GLN A 83 21.46 -43.57 -51.82
CA GLN A 83 21.43 -44.33 -53.06
C GLN A 83 20.95 -45.77 -52.82
N VAL A 84 19.99 -46.18 -53.64
CA VAL A 84 19.40 -47.49 -53.51
C VAL A 84 19.34 -48.11 -54.87
N GLN A 85 19.55 -49.42 -54.91
CA GLN A 85 19.53 -50.27 -56.12
C GLN A 85 18.86 -51.62 -55.82
N ALA A 86 18.04 -52.09 -56.75
CA ALA A 86 17.45 -53.43 -56.72
C ALA A 86 18.33 -54.45 -57.49
N ILE A 87 18.35 -55.64 -56.98
CA ILE A 87 19.10 -56.77 -57.57
C ILE A 87 18.16 -58.01 -57.65
N ASP A 88 18.00 -58.62 -58.77
CA ASP A 88 17.22 -59.81 -58.89
C ASP A 88 18.09 -61.10 -58.64
N ASN A 89 17.46 -62.26 -58.67
CA ASN A 89 18.11 -63.55 -58.45
C ASN A 89 19.05 -63.94 -59.59
N ARG A 90 19.01 -63.30 -60.77
CA ARG A 90 19.92 -63.43 -61.88
C ARG A 90 21.05 -62.38 -61.85
N LEU A 91 21.22 -61.67 -60.76
CA LEU A 91 22.22 -60.59 -60.54
C LEU A 91 22.05 -59.43 -61.51
N ARG A 92 20.89 -59.23 -62.15
CA ARG A 92 20.60 -57.99 -62.88
C ARG A 92 20.32 -56.90 -61.91
N THR A 93 20.79 -55.65 -62.18
CA THR A 93 20.64 -54.50 -61.31
C THR A 93 19.71 -53.44 -61.92
N SER A 94 18.99 -52.78 -61.12
CA SER A 94 18.25 -51.60 -61.55
C SER A 94 19.17 -50.38 -61.73
N LYS A 95 18.63 -49.26 -62.27
CA LYS A 95 19.25 -47.95 -62.12
C LYS A 95 19.33 -47.61 -60.64
N ILE A 96 20.37 -46.81 -60.29
CA ILE A 96 20.53 -46.25 -58.94
C ILE A 96 19.54 -45.11 -58.80
N VAL A 97 18.70 -45.15 -57.78
CA VAL A 97 17.86 -44.06 -57.39
C VAL A 97 18.57 -43.27 -56.25
N THR A 98 18.76 -41.97 -56.46
CA THR A 98 19.41 -41.10 -55.49
C THR A 98 18.37 -40.17 -54.90
N ILE A 99 18.30 -40.13 -53.54
CA ILE A 99 17.37 -39.27 -52.81
C ILE A 99 18.19 -38.38 -51.88
N PRO A 100 18.20 -37.08 -52.11
CA PRO A 100 18.88 -36.16 -51.22
C PRO A 100 18.05 -35.95 -49.92
N PHE A 101 18.74 -35.81 -48.80
CA PHE A 101 18.13 -35.44 -47.52
C PHE A 101 19.12 -34.71 -46.64
N SER A 102 18.63 -33.91 -45.68
CA SER A 102 19.47 -33.10 -44.79
C SER A 102 19.23 -33.44 -43.34
N ILE A 103 20.29 -33.38 -42.54
CA ILE A 103 20.26 -33.62 -41.12
C ILE A 103 20.83 -32.36 -40.41
N SER A 104 20.04 -31.80 -39.50
CA SER A 104 20.43 -30.65 -38.69
C SER A 104 20.60 -31.01 -37.21
N ARG A 105 21.26 -30.17 -36.47
CA ARG A 105 21.25 -30.22 -35.00
C ARG A 105 19.92 -29.67 -34.45
N VAL A 106 19.59 -30.07 -33.24
CA VAL A 106 18.50 -29.43 -32.50
C VAL A 106 18.87 -27.96 -32.29
N TRP A 107 17.96 -27.05 -32.56
CA TRP A 107 18.23 -25.61 -32.63
C TRP A 107 18.85 -25.03 -31.33
N TYR A 108 18.48 -25.58 -30.16
CA TYR A 108 19.00 -25.11 -28.86
C TYR A 108 20.41 -25.67 -28.53
N LEU A 109 20.95 -26.58 -29.34
CA LEU A 109 22.32 -27.10 -29.27
C LEU A 109 23.20 -26.62 -30.44
N ASP A 110 22.62 -25.97 -31.45
CA ASP A 110 23.40 -25.36 -32.53
C ASP A 110 24.05 -24.07 -32.03
N PRO A 111 25.39 -23.95 -32.03
CA PRO A 111 26.06 -22.75 -31.53
C PRO A 111 25.58 -21.44 -32.16
N LYS A 112 25.16 -21.47 -33.41
CA LYS A 112 24.67 -20.28 -34.14
C LYS A 112 23.36 -19.72 -33.60
N THR A 113 22.50 -20.59 -33.08
CA THR A 113 21.19 -20.21 -32.52
C THR A 113 21.20 -20.25 -30.99
N ALA A 114 21.90 -21.20 -30.39
CA ALA A 114 21.96 -21.38 -28.95
C ALA A 114 22.70 -20.23 -28.23
N VAL A 115 23.84 -19.78 -28.75
CA VAL A 115 24.62 -18.72 -28.11
C VAL A 115 23.85 -17.40 -28.02
N PRO A 116 23.26 -16.85 -29.09
CA PRO A 116 22.48 -15.62 -28.98
C PRO A 116 21.21 -15.79 -28.13
N PHE A 117 20.57 -16.95 -28.18
CA PHE A 117 19.36 -17.23 -27.40
C PHE A 117 19.65 -17.28 -25.89
N TRP A 118 20.58 -18.11 -25.46
CA TRP A 118 20.95 -18.25 -24.05
C TRP A 118 21.68 -17.00 -23.53
N GLY A 119 22.49 -16.34 -24.36
CA GLY A 119 23.12 -15.07 -24.06
C GLY A 119 22.08 -13.97 -23.81
N GLY A 120 21.05 -13.88 -24.63
CA GLY A 120 19.93 -12.95 -24.44
C GLY A 120 19.18 -13.19 -23.12
N ILE A 121 18.93 -14.44 -22.78
CA ILE A 121 18.29 -14.79 -21.49
C ILE A 121 19.15 -14.36 -20.30
N LEU A 122 20.45 -14.63 -20.33
CA LEU A 122 21.36 -14.22 -19.26
C LEU A 122 21.43 -12.70 -19.10
N LEU A 123 21.43 -11.95 -20.20
CA LEU A 123 21.38 -10.48 -20.14
C LEU A 123 20.09 -9.97 -19.53
N LEU A 124 18.94 -10.56 -19.89
CA LEU A 124 17.64 -10.19 -19.30
C LEU A 124 17.58 -10.50 -17.80
N ILE A 125 18.11 -11.64 -17.38
CA ILE A 125 18.20 -11.98 -15.94
C ILE A 125 19.12 -10.98 -15.23
N GLY A 126 20.30 -10.69 -15.77
CA GLY A 126 21.23 -9.70 -15.20
C GLY A 126 20.59 -8.31 -15.07
N PHE A 127 19.92 -7.84 -16.13
CA PHE A 127 19.18 -6.57 -16.11
C PHE A 127 18.06 -6.57 -15.06
N SER A 128 17.30 -7.65 -14.96
CA SER A 128 16.22 -7.80 -13.97
C SER A 128 16.75 -7.76 -12.54
N VAL A 129 17.87 -8.44 -12.26
CA VAL A 129 18.52 -8.45 -10.94
C VAL A 129 19.00 -7.05 -10.56
N VAL A 130 19.67 -6.34 -11.47
CA VAL A 130 20.14 -4.96 -11.22
C VAL A 130 18.97 -4.03 -10.94
N ASN A 131 17.91 -4.09 -11.75
CA ASN A 131 16.70 -3.29 -11.52
C ASN A 131 16.04 -3.62 -10.17
N TYR A 132 15.96 -4.89 -9.79
CA TYR A 132 15.42 -5.29 -8.50
C TYR A 132 16.23 -4.74 -7.32
N ILE A 133 17.55 -4.82 -7.39
CA ILE A 133 18.44 -4.26 -6.35
C ILE A 133 18.24 -2.74 -6.24
N ASN A 134 18.24 -2.03 -7.37
CA ASN A 134 18.03 -0.59 -7.40
C ASN A 134 16.65 -0.19 -6.87
N TYR A 135 15.61 -0.94 -7.22
CA TYR A 135 14.26 -0.74 -6.69
C TYR A 135 14.23 -0.92 -5.16
N ARG A 136 14.83 -1.98 -4.64
CA ARG A 136 14.90 -2.24 -3.20
C ARG A 136 15.65 -1.13 -2.46
N LYS A 137 16.75 -0.63 -3.03
CA LYS A 137 17.52 0.48 -2.45
C LYS A 137 16.69 1.75 -2.38
N LYS A 138 16.07 2.16 -3.49
CA LYS A 138 15.19 3.36 -3.54
C LYS A 138 13.99 3.24 -2.60
N SER A 139 13.37 2.07 -2.53
CA SER A 139 12.24 1.81 -1.63
C SER A 139 12.63 1.94 -0.16
N LYS A 140 13.84 1.45 0.20
CA LYS A 140 14.36 1.60 1.56
C LYS A 140 14.65 3.07 1.89
N GLU A 141 15.35 3.78 1.02
CA GLU A 141 15.64 5.23 1.19
C GLU A 141 14.35 6.05 1.35
N ALA A 142 13.33 5.78 0.53
CA ALA A 142 12.04 6.45 0.63
C ALA A 142 11.31 6.16 1.94
N LYS A 143 11.43 4.91 2.45
CA LYS A 143 10.88 4.54 3.74
C LYS A 143 11.60 5.24 4.88
N ASP A 144 12.94 5.21 4.89
CA ASP A 144 13.76 5.84 5.94
C ASP A 144 13.49 7.36 6.01
N LEU A 145 13.35 8.03 4.85
CA LEU A 145 12.98 9.45 4.78
C LEU A 145 11.58 9.73 5.35
N ARG A 146 10.63 8.88 5.02
CA ARG A 146 9.25 9.00 5.54
C ARG A 146 9.20 8.80 7.05
N ASP A 147 9.89 7.77 7.56
CA ASP A 147 9.94 7.47 8.99
C ASP A 147 10.63 8.61 9.76
N ALA A 148 11.68 9.22 9.20
CA ALA A 148 12.34 10.39 9.76
C ALA A 148 11.42 11.63 9.78
N GLU A 149 10.64 11.86 8.74
CA GLU A 149 9.68 12.98 8.69
C GLU A 149 8.55 12.80 9.71
N ILE A 150 8.00 11.57 9.84
CA ILE A 150 6.99 11.25 10.86
C ILE A 150 7.56 11.50 12.27
N ALA A 151 8.77 11.02 12.53
CA ALA A 151 9.42 11.21 13.83
C ALA A 151 9.64 12.69 14.16
N ARG A 152 10.01 13.50 13.14
CA ARG A 152 10.16 14.95 13.32
C ARG A 152 8.83 15.63 13.64
N GLN A 153 7.76 15.29 12.89
CA GLN A 153 6.42 15.83 13.15
C GLN A 153 5.91 15.47 14.54
N GLN A 154 6.15 14.23 14.98
CA GLN A 154 5.78 13.80 16.34
C GLN A 154 6.56 14.57 17.41
N ALA A 155 7.85 14.82 17.20
CA ALA A 155 8.64 15.61 18.15
C ALA A 155 8.17 17.08 18.23
N GLU A 156 7.84 17.70 17.08
CA GLU A 156 7.28 19.06 17.03
C GLU A 156 5.91 19.15 17.76
N MET A 157 5.07 18.12 17.62
CA MET A 157 3.77 18.06 18.31
C MET A 157 3.94 17.84 19.82
N GLU A 158 4.88 17.01 20.23
CA GLU A 158 5.15 16.80 21.68
C GLU A 158 5.72 18.08 22.33
N GLU A 159 6.60 18.82 21.64
CA GLU A 159 7.07 20.11 22.12
C GLU A 159 5.91 21.12 22.30
N ALA A 160 4.97 21.15 21.35
CA ALA A 160 3.78 21.98 21.44
C ALA A 160 2.88 21.57 22.62
N ARG A 161 2.74 20.28 22.88
CA ARG A 161 2.02 19.73 24.03
C ARG A 161 2.67 20.14 25.35
N GLU A 162 3.97 19.96 25.48
CA GLU A 162 4.71 20.36 26.69
C GLU A 162 4.54 21.84 26.96
N PHE A 163 4.61 22.67 25.90
CA PHE A 163 4.37 24.12 26.03
C PHE A 163 2.95 24.44 26.54
N GLN A 164 1.93 23.77 26.00
CA GLN A 164 0.54 23.94 26.42
C GLN A 164 0.33 23.51 27.88
N GLN A 165 0.88 22.34 28.25
CA GLN A 165 0.80 21.86 29.64
C GLN A 165 1.52 22.79 30.64
N ALA A 166 2.60 23.44 30.21
CA ALA A 166 3.30 24.42 31.06
C ALA A 166 2.47 25.67 31.33
N MET A 167 1.42 25.94 30.53
CA MET A 167 0.48 27.04 30.76
C MET A 167 -0.61 26.70 31.76
N LEU A 168 -0.84 25.47 32.12
CA LEU A 168 -1.81 25.10 33.15
C LEU A 168 -1.32 25.48 34.53
N PRO A 169 -2.24 25.76 35.49
CA PRO A 169 -1.85 26.03 36.85
C PRO A 169 -1.04 24.90 37.46
N LYS A 170 0.14 25.20 37.98
CA LYS A 170 1.01 24.20 38.65
C LYS A 170 0.57 23.91 40.06
N GLU A 171 -0.02 24.89 40.69
CA GLU A 171 -0.52 24.78 42.06
C GLU A 171 -2.00 25.20 42.04
N MET A 172 -2.81 24.40 42.77
CA MET A 172 -4.23 24.71 42.94
C MET A 172 -4.38 25.73 44.06
N PRO A 173 -5.12 26.85 43.82
CA PRO A 173 -5.33 27.80 44.85
C PRO A 173 -6.14 27.22 46.03
N SER A 174 -5.70 27.51 47.24
CA SER A 174 -6.43 27.19 48.46
C SER A 174 -6.48 28.43 49.33
N THR A 175 -7.64 28.79 49.79
CA THR A 175 -7.87 29.97 50.67
C THR A 175 -8.52 29.50 51.98
N ASP A 176 -8.66 30.40 52.93
CA ASP A 176 -9.37 30.10 54.18
C ASP A 176 -10.88 29.84 53.95
N ASP A 177 -11.44 30.37 52.85
CA ASP A 177 -12.87 30.34 52.55
C ASP A 177 -13.27 29.21 51.55
N TYR A 178 -12.37 28.86 50.61
CA TYR A 178 -12.65 27.82 49.58
C TYR A 178 -11.40 27.18 49.03
N GLU A 179 -11.59 25.94 48.52
CA GLU A 179 -10.59 25.15 47.82
C GLU A 179 -10.96 25.07 46.33
N MET A 180 -9.96 25.15 45.45
CA MET A 180 -10.12 25.00 44.01
C MET A 180 -9.35 23.79 43.51
N VAL A 181 -10.00 22.99 42.66
CA VAL A 181 -9.38 21.80 42.06
C VAL A 181 -9.66 21.81 40.56
N GLY A 182 -8.66 21.51 39.78
CA GLY A 182 -8.78 21.34 38.32
C GLY A 182 -8.13 20.05 37.86
N PHE A 183 -8.78 19.44 36.91
CA PHE A 183 -8.27 18.21 36.28
C PHE A 183 -8.42 18.28 34.75
N GLN A 184 -7.39 17.89 34.01
CA GLN A 184 -7.40 17.81 32.58
C GLN A 184 -6.70 16.55 32.10
N GLN A 185 -7.32 15.86 31.16
CA GLN A 185 -6.72 14.74 30.45
C GLN A 185 -6.97 14.92 28.95
N THR A 186 -5.91 15.16 28.19
CA THR A 186 -6.01 15.34 26.73
C THR A 186 -6.06 14.01 26.02
N ALA A 187 -6.93 13.87 25.01
CA ALA A 187 -7.02 12.68 24.16
C ALA A 187 -5.99 12.67 23.03
N THR A 188 -5.44 13.84 22.67
CA THR A 188 -4.45 14.03 21.58
C THR A 188 -3.20 14.74 22.12
N GLU A 189 -2.16 14.88 21.26
CA GLU A 189 -0.91 15.54 21.64
C GLU A 189 -1.13 17.00 22.10
N VAL A 190 -2.02 17.76 21.42
CA VAL A 190 -2.37 19.15 21.77
C VAL A 190 -3.89 19.26 21.85
N GLY A 191 -4.41 19.70 23.01
CA GLY A 191 -5.85 19.80 23.28
C GLY A 191 -6.45 21.19 23.03
N GLY A 192 -7.79 21.24 22.89
CA GLY A 192 -8.58 22.46 22.90
C GLY A 192 -8.98 22.89 24.31
N ASP A 193 -9.07 21.92 25.22
CA ASP A 193 -9.45 22.11 26.59
C ASP A 193 -8.38 22.84 27.40
N PHE A 194 -8.80 23.67 28.32
CA PHE A 194 -7.94 24.23 29.36
C PHE A 194 -8.75 24.74 30.56
N PHE A 195 -8.08 24.88 31.69
CA PHE A 195 -8.60 25.60 32.85
C PHE A 195 -7.52 26.49 33.43
N ASP A 196 -7.96 27.50 34.17
CA ASP A 196 -7.04 28.36 34.92
C ASP A 196 -7.72 29.00 36.13
N PHE A 197 -6.90 29.40 37.10
CA PHE A 197 -7.30 30.15 38.26
C PHE A 197 -6.42 31.41 38.36
N MET A 198 -7.03 32.58 38.43
CA MET A 198 -6.32 33.86 38.46
C MET A 198 -6.78 34.67 39.65
N GLN A 199 -5.83 35.21 40.41
CA GLN A 199 -6.14 36.07 41.54
C GLN A 199 -6.38 37.50 41.04
N LYS A 200 -7.46 38.12 41.55
CA LYS A 200 -7.79 39.51 41.30
C LYS A 200 -7.06 40.47 42.24
N GLU A 201 -6.94 41.75 41.88
CA GLU A 201 -6.35 42.78 42.74
C GLU A 201 -7.11 42.97 44.05
N ASP A 202 -8.44 42.75 44.05
CA ASP A 202 -9.30 42.85 45.21
C ASP A 202 -9.24 41.62 46.17
N GLY A 203 -8.42 40.62 45.82
CA GLY A 203 -8.27 39.39 46.58
C GLY A 203 -9.25 38.29 46.20
N GLY A 204 -10.23 38.56 45.33
CA GLY A 204 -11.10 37.56 44.72
C GLY A 204 -10.36 36.68 43.72
N TRP A 205 -11.07 35.72 43.17
CA TRP A 205 -10.50 34.80 42.18
C TRP A 205 -11.38 34.71 40.93
N VAL A 206 -10.73 34.44 39.81
CA VAL A 206 -11.39 34.05 38.55
C VAL A 206 -11.02 32.60 38.25
N ALA A 207 -12.04 31.77 38.14
CA ALA A 207 -11.91 30.42 37.63
C ALA A 207 -12.44 30.34 36.19
N ILE A 208 -11.71 29.73 35.30
CA ILE A 208 -12.09 29.52 33.90
C ILE A 208 -11.98 28.06 33.50
N CYS A 209 -12.92 27.63 32.67
CA CYS A 209 -12.88 26.34 31.97
C CYS A 209 -13.25 26.61 30.53
N GLY A 210 -12.41 26.20 29.59
CA GLY A 210 -12.59 26.50 28.18
C GLY A 210 -12.24 25.34 27.28
N ASP A 211 -12.86 25.33 26.12
CA ASP A 211 -12.59 24.40 25.03
C ASP A 211 -12.54 25.13 23.68
N ALA A 212 -11.42 25.02 22.97
CA ALA A 212 -11.27 25.58 21.64
C ALA A 212 -11.72 24.55 20.59
N THR A 213 -12.64 24.97 19.72
CA THR A 213 -13.15 24.09 18.66
C THR A 213 -12.05 23.49 17.79
N GLY A 214 -12.15 22.20 17.46
CA GLY A 214 -11.17 21.45 16.68
C GLY A 214 -10.11 20.78 17.56
N HIS A 215 -9.04 20.32 16.97
CA HIS A 215 -7.97 19.61 17.67
C HIS A 215 -6.58 19.98 17.12
N GLY A 216 -5.56 19.64 17.88
CA GLY A 216 -4.18 19.82 17.48
C GLY A 216 -3.68 21.27 17.66
N LEU A 217 -2.62 21.63 16.95
CA LEU A 217 -1.88 22.89 17.15
C LEU A 217 -2.78 24.13 17.00
N THR A 218 -3.78 24.09 16.13
CA THR A 218 -4.65 25.25 15.89
C THR A 218 -5.53 25.57 17.09
N SER A 219 -6.16 24.55 17.71
CA SER A 219 -6.93 24.72 18.94
C SER A 219 -6.04 25.15 20.10
N GLY A 220 -4.84 24.58 20.23
CA GLY A 220 -3.85 25.00 21.22
C GLY A 220 -3.42 26.49 21.09
N ASN A 221 -3.33 26.98 19.86
CA ASN A 221 -3.06 28.41 19.63
C ASN A 221 -4.23 29.31 20.12
N VAL A 222 -5.48 28.89 19.90
CA VAL A 222 -6.66 29.61 20.40
C VAL A 222 -6.65 29.67 21.94
N VAL A 223 -6.34 28.55 22.59
CA VAL A 223 -6.13 28.48 24.04
C VAL A 223 -5.08 29.48 24.49
N SER A 224 -3.90 29.49 23.83
CA SER A 224 -2.80 30.41 24.19
C SER A 224 -3.18 31.87 24.05
N ILE A 225 -3.90 32.24 22.98
CA ILE A 225 -4.40 33.60 22.75
C ILE A 225 -5.40 33.98 23.85
N THR A 226 -6.38 33.10 24.12
CA THR A 226 -7.41 33.34 25.13
C THR A 226 -6.80 33.52 26.51
N LYS A 227 -5.90 32.64 26.91
CA LYS A 227 -5.21 32.73 28.20
C LYS A 227 -4.37 33.98 28.35
N THR A 228 -3.65 34.39 27.31
CA THR A 228 -2.86 35.62 27.29
C THR A 228 -3.77 36.84 27.42
N ALA A 229 -4.89 36.89 26.69
CA ALA A 229 -5.85 38.02 26.80
C ALA A 229 -6.50 38.04 28.18
N MET A 230 -6.85 36.89 28.76
CA MET A 230 -7.41 36.78 30.12
C MET A 230 -6.51 37.41 31.17
N SER A 231 -5.20 37.29 31.08
CA SER A 231 -4.27 37.86 32.06
C SER A 231 -4.37 39.39 32.19
N SER A 232 -4.86 40.06 31.15
CA SER A 232 -5.09 41.51 31.14
C SER A 232 -6.53 41.92 31.53
N LEU A 233 -7.43 40.94 31.66
CA LEU A 233 -8.85 41.13 31.91
C LEU A 233 -9.31 40.55 33.26
N VAL A 234 -8.38 40.10 34.08
CA VAL A 234 -8.66 39.34 35.30
C VAL A 234 -9.51 40.13 36.30
N ASP A 235 -9.35 41.47 36.35
CA ASP A 235 -10.08 42.35 37.27
C ASP A 235 -11.45 42.79 36.75
N GLU A 236 -11.75 42.53 35.50
CA GLU A 236 -13.02 42.82 34.88
C GLU A 236 -14.16 41.89 35.34
N ALA A 237 -15.39 42.31 35.13
CA ALA A 237 -16.56 41.47 35.32
C ALA A 237 -16.68 40.42 34.21
N PRO A 238 -17.42 39.29 34.43
CA PRO A 238 -17.51 38.21 33.45
C PRO A 238 -17.98 38.65 32.07
N VAL A 239 -19.04 39.45 31.98
CA VAL A 239 -19.59 39.87 30.68
C VAL A 239 -18.60 40.75 29.89
N PRO A 240 -18.05 41.87 30.45
CA PRO A 240 -17.02 42.66 29.77
C PRO A 240 -15.81 41.83 29.35
N THR A 241 -15.42 40.82 30.14
CA THR A 241 -14.32 39.90 29.81
C THR A 241 -14.64 39.09 28.56
N LEU A 242 -15.82 38.44 28.52
CA LEU A 242 -16.23 37.65 27.36
C LEU A 242 -16.39 38.51 26.09
N ASP A 243 -16.93 39.72 26.22
CA ASP A 243 -17.06 40.67 25.10
C ASP A 243 -15.68 41.07 24.53
N SER A 244 -14.72 41.37 25.41
CA SER A 244 -13.35 41.71 25.01
C SER A 244 -12.60 40.57 24.38
N LEU A 245 -12.78 39.32 24.88
CA LEU A 245 -12.23 38.11 24.31
C LEU A 245 -12.85 37.81 22.94
N ASN A 246 -14.18 37.94 22.81
CA ASN A 246 -14.88 37.76 21.54
C ASN A 246 -14.33 38.70 20.46
N ASP A 247 -14.20 39.99 20.80
CA ASP A 247 -13.63 41.01 19.91
C ASP A 247 -12.16 40.71 19.53
N THR A 248 -11.38 40.20 20.49
CA THR A 248 -9.98 39.84 20.27
C THR A 248 -9.89 38.71 19.28
N LEU A 249 -10.64 37.63 19.48
CA LEU A 249 -10.63 36.47 18.59
C LEU A 249 -11.13 36.81 17.18
N LEU A 250 -12.14 37.67 17.06
CA LEU A 250 -12.62 38.17 15.76
C LEU A 250 -11.54 38.96 15.02
N LYS A 251 -10.81 39.87 15.72
CA LYS A 251 -9.72 40.65 15.14
C LYS A 251 -8.54 39.79 14.70
N MET A 252 -8.28 38.69 15.38
CA MET A 252 -7.20 37.74 15.02
C MET A 252 -7.48 36.97 13.73
N ASN A 253 -8.74 36.93 13.24
CA ASN A 253 -9.16 36.25 12.02
C ASN A 253 -8.68 34.80 11.94
N ILE A 254 -8.91 34.03 12.99
CA ILE A 254 -8.47 32.62 13.16
C ILE A 254 -9.33 31.62 12.40
N GLY A 255 -10.00 32.04 11.35
CA GLY A 255 -10.83 31.21 10.48
C GLY A 255 -12.11 30.73 11.16
N LEU A 256 -12.34 29.42 11.17
CA LEU A 256 -13.53 28.80 11.79
C LEU A 256 -13.33 28.41 13.25
N ASN A 257 -12.14 28.57 13.80
CA ASN A 257 -11.88 28.23 15.19
C ASN A 257 -12.59 29.20 16.14
N ARG A 258 -13.13 28.63 17.18
CA ARG A 258 -13.91 29.34 18.21
C ARG A 258 -13.40 28.95 19.59
N MET A 259 -13.75 29.72 20.61
CA MET A 259 -13.46 29.35 21.99
C MET A 259 -14.78 29.27 22.76
N CYS A 260 -15.07 28.10 23.29
CA CYS A 260 -16.08 27.92 24.30
C CYS A 260 -15.46 28.22 25.67
N LEU A 261 -16.12 29.03 26.52
CA LEU A 261 -15.52 29.45 27.78
C LEU A 261 -16.58 29.65 28.87
N ASN A 262 -16.39 29.00 30.02
CA ASN A 262 -17.04 29.30 31.28
C ASN A 262 -16.10 30.19 32.12
N ILE A 263 -16.63 31.23 32.70
CA ILE A 263 -15.93 32.14 33.60
C ILE A 263 -16.72 32.35 34.89
N ALA A 264 -16.06 32.16 36.02
CA ALA A 264 -16.61 32.38 37.34
C ALA A 264 -15.76 33.36 38.12
N ASN A 265 -16.28 34.55 38.42
CA ASN A 265 -15.66 35.49 39.32
C ASN A 265 -16.11 35.18 40.76
N ILE A 266 -15.20 34.66 41.55
CA ILE A 266 -15.43 34.16 42.92
C ILE A 266 -15.13 35.28 43.91
N GLY A 267 -16.20 35.80 44.53
CA GLY A 267 -16.13 36.74 45.62
C GLY A 267 -16.30 36.03 46.97
N LYS A 268 -16.43 36.80 48.03
CA LYS A 268 -16.53 36.27 49.39
C LYS A 268 -17.84 35.48 49.63
N ASP A 269 -18.96 35.99 49.15
CA ASP A 269 -20.30 35.45 49.45
C ASP A 269 -21.11 35.09 48.21
N SER A 270 -20.58 35.35 47.00
CA SER A 270 -21.23 35.07 45.74
C SER A 270 -20.23 34.79 44.61
N ILE A 271 -20.70 34.06 43.59
CA ILE A 271 -20.01 33.82 42.34
C ILE A 271 -20.80 34.49 41.22
N ARG A 272 -20.14 35.33 40.42
CA ARG A 272 -20.71 35.80 39.15
C ARG A 272 -20.21 34.94 38.04
N PHE A 273 -21.13 34.23 37.40
CA PHE A 273 -20.88 33.24 36.37
C PHE A 273 -21.38 33.73 35.01
N SER A 274 -20.59 33.49 33.97
CA SER A 274 -20.99 33.69 32.57
C SER A 274 -20.41 32.60 31.70
N SER A 275 -21.06 32.32 30.55
CA SER A 275 -20.69 31.25 29.64
C SER A 275 -20.80 31.70 28.20
N ALA A 276 -19.89 31.18 27.35
CA ALA A 276 -19.93 31.33 25.91
C ALA A 276 -19.72 29.96 25.24
N GLY A 277 -20.80 29.26 24.90
CA GLY A 277 -20.77 28.02 24.16
C GLY A 277 -20.31 26.75 24.91
N MET A 278 -20.06 26.85 26.21
CA MET A 278 -19.71 25.69 27.05
C MET A 278 -20.96 24.94 27.52
N PRO A 279 -20.79 23.66 27.92
CA PRO A 279 -21.78 22.94 28.72
C PRO A 279 -22.18 23.73 29.99
N PRO A 280 -23.38 23.45 30.55
CA PRO A 280 -23.80 24.05 31.81
C PRO A 280 -22.79 23.80 32.93
N ALA A 281 -22.71 24.71 33.86
CA ALA A 281 -22.07 24.47 35.13
C ALA A 281 -23.09 23.95 36.14
N TYR A 282 -22.63 23.28 37.18
CA TYR A 282 -23.49 22.70 38.21
C TYR A 282 -23.16 23.30 39.55
N TYR A 283 -24.19 23.70 40.29
CA TYR A 283 -24.08 24.18 41.64
C TYR A 283 -24.77 23.23 42.64
N TYR A 284 -24.01 22.68 43.55
CA TYR A 284 -24.55 21.91 44.66
C TYR A 284 -24.66 22.75 45.90
N SER A 285 -25.90 22.90 46.42
CA SER A 285 -26.17 23.57 47.70
C SER A 285 -26.10 22.59 48.85
N ALA A 286 -25.13 22.72 49.71
CA ALA A 286 -25.00 21.87 50.90
C ALA A 286 -26.14 22.06 51.91
N GLU A 287 -26.69 23.27 51.99
CA GLU A 287 -27.83 23.57 52.87
C GLU A 287 -29.09 22.87 52.44
N LYS A 288 -29.36 22.82 51.12
CA LYS A 288 -30.56 22.19 50.56
C LYS A 288 -30.40 20.72 50.20
N GLY A 289 -29.17 20.28 49.99
CA GLY A 289 -28.84 18.96 49.44
C GLY A 289 -29.29 18.78 48.00
N GLU A 290 -29.35 19.87 47.23
CA GLU A 290 -29.89 19.91 45.86
C GLU A 290 -28.80 20.35 44.87
N LEU A 291 -28.85 19.77 43.68
CA LEU A 291 -28.04 20.16 42.53
C LEU A 291 -28.86 21.10 41.64
N GLU A 292 -28.28 22.22 41.22
CA GLU A 292 -28.86 23.18 40.31
C GLU A 292 -27.98 23.33 39.09
N GLU A 293 -28.57 23.22 37.90
CA GLU A 293 -27.90 23.45 36.62
C GLU A 293 -27.84 24.97 36.34
N ILE A 294 -26.63 25.49 36.10
CA ILE A 294 -26.40 26.91 35.76
C ILE A 294 -26.25 26.99 34.24
N LEU A 295 -27.33 27.42 33.59
CA LEU A 295 -27.37 27.56 32.14
C LEU A 295 -27.38 29.04 31.73
N VAL A 296 -26.24 29.54 31.26
CA VAL A 296 -26.12 30.89 30.70
C VAL A 296 -25.76 30.71 29.22
N GLY A 297 -26.77 30.80 28.36
CA GLY A 297 -26.59 30.55 26.95
C GLY A 297 -25.97 31.72 26.17
N ALA A 298 -24.87 31.49 25.49
CA ALA A 298 -24.29 32.39 24.49
C ALA A 298 -23.55 31.59 23.43
N LEU A 299 -23.26 32.23 22.29
CA LEU A 299 -22.45 31.60 21.23
C LEU A 299 -20.96 31.51 21.65
N PRO A 300 -20.20 30.54 21.15
CA PRO A 300 -18.76 30.51 21.33
C PRO A 300 -18.08 31.82 20.91
N LEU A 301 -17.07 32.23 21.63
CA LEU A 301 -16.29 33.44 21.35
C LEU A 301 -15.65 33.38 19.95
N GLY A 302 -15.61 34.49 19.27
CA GLY A 302 -15.14 34.63 17.90
C GLY A 302 -16.21 34.25 16.85
N SER A 303 -17.47 33.98 17.25
CA SER A 303 -18.55 33.60 16.31
C SER A 303 -19.12 34.82 15.58
N LEU A 304 -19.53 35.86 16.30
CA LEU A 304 -20.22 37.05 15.75
C LEU A 304 -19.76 38.32 16.46
N PRO A 305 -19.66 39.46 15.76
CA PRO A 305 -19.50 40.76 16.40
C PRO A 305 -20.73 41.12 17.23
N GLY A 306 -20.53 41.71 18.41
CA GLY A 306 -21.63 42.14 19.27
C GLY A 306 -22.44 40.98 19.85
N ALA A 307 -21.83 39.84 20.06
CA ALA A 307 -22.46 38.73 20.78
C ALA A 307 -22.90 39.23 22.16
N MET A 308 -24.14 38.90 22.55
CA MET A 308 -24.64 39.29 23.88
C MET A 308 -24.31 38.17 24.87
N HIS A 309 -23.47 38.48 25.84
CA HIS A 309 -23.22 37.62 26.98
C HIS A 309 -24.09 38.06 28.17
N MET A 310 -24.44 37.12 29.01
CA MET A 310 -25.22 37.34 30.21
C MET A 310 -24.47 36.74 31.39
N GLU A 311 -24.75 37.25 32.58
CA GLU A 311 -24.21 36.69 33.83
C GLU A 311 -25.33 36.28 34.76
N GLN A 312 -25.03 35.28 35.60
CA GLN A 312 -25.86 34.84 36.70
C GLN A 312 -25.06 34.98 37.99
N GLU A 313 -25.68 35.56 39.01
CA GLU A 313 -25.09 35.62 40.35
C GLU A 313 -25.63 34.47 41.21
N ILE A 314 -24.73 33.73 41.83
CA ILE A 314 -25.00 32.54 42.66
C ILE A 314 -24.53 32.88 44.07
N SER A 315 -25.41 32.71 45.04
CA SER A 315 -25.01 32.79 46.46
C SER A 315 -24.10 31.62 46.78
N PHE A 316 -22.88 31.87 47.23
CA PHE A 316 -21.85 30.87 47.48
C PHE A 316 -21.18 31.18 48.82
N LYS A 317 -21.82 30.80 49.90
CA LYS A 317 -21.39 31.20 51.26
C LYS A 317 -21.55 30.11 52.32
N ASN A 318 -22.20 29.01 51.99
CA ASN A 318 -22.37 27.92 52.93
C ASN A 318 -21.21 26.93 52.83
N SER A 319 -20.74 26.48 54.00
CA SER A 319 -19.72 25.41 53.98
C SER A 319 -20.26 24.13 53.32
N GLY A 320 -19.55 23.62 52.37
CA GLY A 320 -19.92 22.46 51.59
C GLY A 320 -20.67 22.76 50.28
N ASP A 321 -20.93 24.03 49.95
CA ASP A 321 -21.39 24.45 48.60
C ASP A 321 -20.28 24.12 47.57
N ILE A 322 -20.68 23.59 46.40
CA ILE A 322 -19.74 23.21 45.31
C ILE A 322 -20.22 23.79 44.00
N ILE A 323 -19.32 24.33 43.22
CA ILE A 323 -19.55 24.64 41.80
C ILE A 323 -18.62 23.81 40.93
N VAL A 324 -19.17 23.22 39.86
CA VAL A 324 -18.43 22.37 38.89
C VAL A 324 -18.60 22.96 37.51
N MET A 325 -17.49 23.22 36.85
CA MET A 325 -17.44 23.57 35.42
C MET A 325 -16.73 22.45 34.68
N MET A 326 -17.22 22.07 33.49
CA MET A 326 -16.64 21.02 32.68
C MET A 326 -16.69 21.33 31.18
N SER A 327 -15.81 20.73 30.40
CA SER A 327 -15.94 20.66 28.94
C SER A 327 -16.84 19.48 28.55
N ASP A 328 -17.18 19.37 27.26
CA ASP A 328 -17.92 18.25 26.71
C ASP A 328 -17.14 16.93 26.74
N GLY A 329 -15.82 16.97 26.94
CA GLY A 329 -14.98 15.78 27.03
C GLY A 329 -15.41 14.77 28.09
N LEU A 330 -16.07 15.19 29.20
CA LEU A 330 -16.61 14.26 30.20
C LEU A 330 -17.91 13.59 29.73
N PRO A 331 -18.95 14.33 29.33
CA PRO A 331 -20.18 13.70 28.82
C PRO A 331 -19.98 12.91 27.52
N GLU A 332 -19.01 13.28 26.70
CA GLU A 332 -18.67 12.60 25.45
C GLU A 332 -17.69 11.43 25.62
N ALA A 333 -17.15 11.22 26.83
CA ALA A 333 -16.26 10.11 27.09
C ALA A 333 -16.94 8.76 26.81
N GLU A 334 -16.31 7.94 26.01
CA GLU A 334 -16.83 6.62 25.61
C GLU A 334 -16.20 5.49 26.45
N ASN A 335 -17.03 4.50 26.78
CA ASN A 335 -16.54 3.23 27.33
C ASN A 335 -16.01 2.28 26.22
N GLU A 336 -15.52 1.11 26.61
CA GLU A 336 -15.05 0.07 25.67
C GLU A 336 -16.11 -0.37 24.63
N ASN A 337 -17.38 -0.18 24.94
CA ASN A 337 -18.50 -0.50 24.06
C ASN A 337 -18.93 0.68 23.18
N LYS A 338 -18.21 1.82 23.19
CA LYS A 338 -18.55 3.06 22.51
C LYS A 338 -19.85 3.71 22.98
N GLU A 339 -20.21 3.50 24.24
CA GLU A 339 -21.33 4.19 24.88
C GLU A 339 -20.80 5.42 25.59
N MET A 340 -21.37 6.59 25.30
CA MET A 340 -21.02 7.83 25.96
C MET A 340 -21.49 7.86 27.42
N VAL A 341 -20.79 8.59 28.27
CA VAL A 341 -21.24 8.91 29.63
C VAL A 341 -22.60 9.60 29.57
N GLY A 342 -22.71 10.62 28.71
CA GLY A 342 -23.92 11.42 28.53
C GLY A 342 -24.14 12.43 29.67
N TYR A 343 -24.87 13.50 29.40
CA TYR A 343 -25.12 14.54 30.37
C TYR A 343 -25.90 14.07 31.60
N GLU A 344 -26.87 13.17 31.42
CA GLU A 344 -27.67 12.60 32.53
C GLU A 344 -26.84 11.85 33.59
N ARG A 345 -25.65 11.37 33.24
CA ARG A 345 -24.75 10.64 34.16
C ARG A 345 -23.64 11.54 34.72
N THR A 346 -23.50 12.73 34.20
CA THR A 346 -22.52 13.71 34.71
C THR A 346 -23.11 14.57 35.85
N GLU A 347 -24.45 14.59 35.96
CA GLU A 347 -25.18 15.12 37.09
C GLU A 347 -25.12 14.16 38.31
#